data_03f2af6973defb198d4dc727496f6a00
#
_entry.id   03f2af6973defb198d4dc727496f6a00
#
_cell.length_a   1.000
_cell.length_b   1.000
_cell.length_c   1.000
_cell.angle_alpha   90.00
_cell.angle_beta   90.00
_cell.angle_gamma   90.00
#
_symmetry.space_group_name_H-M   'P 1'
#
loop_
_entity.id
_entity.type
_entity.pdbx_description
1 polymer ?
#
loop_
_entity_poly.entity_id
_entity_poly.type
_entity_poly.pdbx_seq_one_letter_code
_entity_poly.pdbx_strand_id
1 'polypeptide(L)'
;KTVARNSRSTVGTTTEVYDYLRLLFARIGKTICFQCGKEVTRATTTTVADWLETQEDGTKFYLGFPLHEHKGHSIKEEVDLLRKRGFFRIYSNKKLIDLNEEKFPAKNAKDIRVIIERFKSEKGKIREKLSDSIEVTFKEGENRLILINADTGEEKEFNKYYECCGIRYEEPEPRFFSFNNPFGACPVCQGFSKTVGIDMNLVIPDPNLSIMDGAIAPFRGAKYSSFLRDLVQNAKPFKIPIN
;
A
#
# COMPACT_ATOMS: atom_id res chain seq x y z
N LYS A 1 43.25 0.10 15.66
CA LYS A 1 41.82 -0.08 15.32
C LYS A 1 41.76 -0.67 13.93
N THR A 2 41.38 -1.94 13.82
CA THR A 2 41.11 -2.59 12.54
C THR A 2 39.89 -1.92 11.91
N VAL A 3 40.06 -1.32 10.75
CA VAL A 3 38.96 -0.74 9.99
C VAL A 3 38.06 -1.90 9.56
N ALA A 4 36.84 -1.94 10.10
CA ALA A 4 35.86 -2.93 9.69
C ALA A 4 35.53 -2.73 8.21
N ARG A 5 35.88 -3.69 7.35
CA ARG A 5 35.60 -3.66 5.91
C ARG A 5 34.13 -3.98 5.56
N ASN A 6 33.26 -4.02 6.56
CA ASN A 6 31.86 -4.31 6.34
C ASN A 6 31.11 -3.02 6.01
N SER A 7 30.59 -2.90 4.80
CA SER A 7 29.83 -1.74 4.31
C SER A 7 28.57 -1.44 5.16
N ARG A 8 28.08 -2.43 5.90
CA ARG A 8 26.94 -2.28 6.81
C ARG A 8 27.31 -1.75 8.22
N SER A 9 28.60 -1.71 8.54
CA SER A 9 29.09 -1.15 9.81
C SER A 9 29.30 0.35 9.67
N THR A 10 28.42 1.14 10.25
CA THR A 10 28.46 2.59 10.30
C THR A 10 28.63 3.07 11.74
N VAL A 11 28.98 4.34 11.95
CA VAL A 11 29.02 4.94 13.30
C VAL A 11 27.67 4.75 14.00
N GLY A 12 26.57 4.98 13.28
CA GLY A 12 25.21 4.82 13.82
C GLY A 12 24.89 3.42 14.33
N THR A 13 25.33 2.37 13.59
CA THR A 13 25.10 0.97 14.02
C THR A 13 26.03 0.55 15.15
N THR A 14 27.25 1.12 15.22
CA THR A 14 28.23 0.81 16.29
C THR A 14 27.89 1.50 17.61
N THR A 15 27.21 2.66 17.54
CA THR A 15 26.83 3.45 18.72
C THR A 15 25.38 3.22 19.17
N GLU A 16 24.67 2.30 18.53
CA GLU A 16 23.24 2.01 18.75
C GLU A 16 22.28 3.18 18.43
N VAL A 17 22.79 4.35 18.05
CA VAL A 17 21.98 5.53 17.69
C VAL A 17 21.00 5.19 16.57
N TYR A 18 21.40 4.32 15.66
CA TYR A 18 20.56 3.85 14.57
C TYR A 18 19.30 3.12 15.06
N ASP A 19 19.39 2.35 16.14
CA ASP A 19 18.25 1.62 16.69
C ASP A 19 17.22 2.57 17.30
N TYR A 20 17.69 3.63 17.98
CA TYR A 20 16.79 4.68 18.46
C TYR A 20 16.12 5.45 17.31
N LEU A 21 16.87 5.77 16.24
CA LEU A 21 16.30 6.44 15.07
C LEU A 21 15.22 5.61 14.40
N ARG A 22 15.41 4.30 14.23
CA ARG A 22 14.40 3.40 13.66
C ARG A 22 13.10 3.42 14.48
N LEU A 23 13.23 3.35 15.82
CA LEU A 23 12.09 3.43 16.72
C LEU A 23 11.39 4.78 16.62
N LEU A 24 12.16 5.87 16.58
CA LEU A 24 11.64 7.22 16.46
C LEU A 24 10.83 7.38 15.17
N PHE A 25 11.40 7.03 14.02
CA PHE A 25 10.71 7.13 12.74
C PHE A 25 9.47 6.23 12.65
N ALA A 26 9.50 5.04 13.24
CA ALA A 26 8.34 4.15 13.29
C ALA A 26 7.21 4.71 14.18
N ARG A 27 7.54 5.51 15.21
CA ARG A 27 6.54 6.00 16.18
C ARG A 27 5.96 7.37 15.83
N ILE A 28 6.79 8.28 15.34
CA ILE A 28 6.38 9.67 15.08
C ILE A 28 6.58 10.10 13.62
N GLY A 29 7.19 9.24 12.80
CA GLY A 29 7.37 9.51 11.37
C GLY A 29 6.03 9.59 10.66
N LYS A 30 5.96 10.44 9.64
CA LYS A 30 4.78 10.61 8.80
C LYS A 30 4.99 9.91 7.46
N THR A 31 4.05 9.06 7.09
CA THR A 31 4.05 8.46 5.74
C THR A 31 3.51 9.48 4.75
N ILE A 32 4.31 9.83 3.77
CA ILE A 32 3.93 10.80 2.73
C ILE A 32 3.63 10.05 1.43
N CYS A 33 2.47 10.31 0.85
CA CYS A 33 2.10 9.74 -0.44
C CYS A 33 3.03 10.27 -1.55
N PHE A 34 3.71 9.37 -2.25
CA PHE A 34 4.64 9.75 -3.30
C PHE A 34 3.94 10.31 -4.55
N GLN A 35 2.63 10.06 -4.72
CA GLN A 35 1.86 10.54 -5.86
C GLN A 35 1.32 11.97 -5.65
N CYS A 36 0.78 12.28 -4.47
CA CYS A 36 0.14 13.57 -4.22
C CYS A 36 0.81 14.42 -3.14
N GLY A 37 1.85 13.92 -2.46
CA GLY A 37 2.58 14.63 -1.41
C GLY A 37 1.81 14.82 -0.09
N LYS A 38 0.60 14.28 0.03
CA LYS A 38 -0.20 14.36 1.27
C LYS A 38 0.22 13.31 2.28
N GLU A 39 0.03 13.61 3.57
CA GLU A 39 0.21 12.65 4.63
C GLU A 39 -0.81 11.51 4.50
N VAL A 40 -0.32 10.27 4.55
CA VAL A 40 -1.15 9.07 4.57
C VAL A 40 -1.49 8.76 6.01
N THR A 41 -2.76 8.78 6.35
CA THR A 41 -3.26 8.48 7.69
C THR A 41 -4.30 7.39 7.62
N ARG A 42 -4.42 6.61 8.68
CA ARG A 42 -5.54 5.69 8.86
C ARG A 42 -6.61 6.33 9.72
N ALA A 43 -7.85 6.06 9.40
CA ALA A 43 -8.94 6.44 10.26
C ALA A 43 -9.03 5.51 11.48
N THR A 44 -9.40 6.08 12.62
CA THR A 44 -9.77 5.38 13.85
C THR A 44 -11.16 5.85 14.27
N THR A 45 -11.79 5.14 15.20
CA THR A 45 -13.04 5.60 15.80
C THR A 45 -12.92 7.02 16.34
N THR A 46 -11.76 7.32 16.95
CA THR A 46 -11.48 8.67 17.48
C THR A 46 -11.39 9.71 16.38
N THR A 47 -10.70 9.46 15.26
CA THR A 47 -10.58 10.45 14.18
C THR A 47 -11.90 10.73 13.50
N VAL A 48 -12.81 9.73 13.40
CA VAL A 48 -14.17 9.94 12.89
C VAL A 48 -14.97 10.80 13.85
N ALA A 49 -14.91 10.50 15.16
CA ALA A 49 -15.60 11.28 16.17
C ALA A 49 -15.07 12.73 16.23
N ASP A 50 -13.75 12.92 16.18
CA ASP A 50 -13.12 14.26 16.18
C ASP A 50 -13.57 15.07 14.96
N TRP A 51 -13.67 14.45 13.78
CA TRP A 51 -14.16 15.12 12.60
C TRP A 51 -15.63 15.52 12.76
N LEU A 52 -16.48 14.66 13.33
CA LEU A 52 -17.88 14.97 13.60
C LEU A 52 -18.04 16.13 14.61
N GLU A 53 -17.15 16.23 15.60
CA GLU A 53 -17.13 17.36 16.57
C GLU A 53 -16.81 18.70 15.92
N THR A 54 -16.18 18.71 14.73
CA THR A 54 -15.93 19.95 13.96
C THR A 54 -17.16 20.42 13.19
N GLN A 55 -18.17 19.56 13.03
CA GLN A 55 -19.37 19.89 12.26
C GLN A 55 -20.33 20.80 13.06
N GLU A 56 -21.23 21.46 12.34
CA GLU A 56 -22.25 22.29 12.97
C GLU A 56 -23.23 21.42 13.79
N ASP A 57 -23.57 21.92 14.97
CA ASP A 57 -24.51 21.23 15.87
C ASP A 57 -25.89 21.09 15.22
N GLY A 58 -26.50 19.91 15.35
CA GLY A 58 -27.79 19.60 14.72
C GLY A 58 -27.74 19.16 13.27
N THR A 59 -26.57 19.15 12.62
CA THR A 59 -26.41 18.63 11.26
C THR A 59 -26.76 17.13 11.23
N LYS A 60 -27.56 16.75 10.24
CA LYS A 60 -28.00 15.36 10.07
C LYS A 60 -27.01 14.56 9.24
N PHE A 61 -26.62 13.40 9.73
CA PHE A 61 -25.72 12.49 9.04
C PHE A 61 -26.31 11.09 8.89
N TYR A 62 -25.93 10.45 7.81
CA TYR A 62 -26.04 9.00 7.64
C TYR A 62 -24.66 8.39 7.82
N LEU A 63 -24.55 7.40 8.70
CA LEU A 63 -23.38 6.59 8.93
C LEU A 63 -23.55 5.28 8.16
N GLY A 64 -22.60 4.95 7.31
CA GLY A 64 -22.67 3.75 6.49
C GLY A 64 -21.34 3.36 5.86
N PHE A 65 -21.40 2.41 4.95
CA PHE A 65 -20.26 1.88 4.22
C PHE A 65 -20.60 1.63 2.75
N PRO A 66 -19.60 1.60 1.84
CA PRO A 66 -19.84 1.28 0.43
C PRO A 66 -20.24 -0.18 0.28
N LEU A 67 -21.19 -0.46 -0.61
CA LEU A 67 -21.53 -1.84 -0.96
C LEU A 67 -20.32 -2.53 -1.60
N HIS A 68 -19.94 -3.68 -1.05
CA HIS A 68 -18.90 -4.52 -1.63
C HIS A 68 -19.49 -5.45 -2.69
N GLU A 69 -18.79 -5.56 -3.82
CA GLU A 69 -19.12 -6.51 -4.89
C GLU A 69 -18.29 -7.78 -4.69
N HIS A 70 -18.94 -8.90 -4.43
CA HIS A 70 -18.26 -10.19 -4.43
C HIS A 70 -18.24 -10.79 -5.85
N LYS A 71 -17.10 -11.36 -6.23
CA LYS A 71 -16.97 -12.00 -7.55
C LYS A 71 -18.01 -13.09 -7.75
N GLY A 72 -18.82 -12.93 -8.79
CA GLY A 72 -19.87 -13.90 -9.15
C GLY A 72 -21.25 -13.60 -8.59
N HIS A 73 -21.41 -12.59 -7.74
CA HIS A 73 -22.72 -12.17 -7.24
C HIS A 73 -23.27 -11.01 -8.07
N SER A 74 -24.57 -11.03 -8.31
CA SER A 74 -25.30 -9.88 -8.83
C SER A 74 -25.58 -8.89 -7.70
N ILE A 75 -25.76 -7.61 -8.05
CA ILE A 75 -26.11 -6.56 -7.07
C ILE A 75 -27.37 -6.93 -6.27
N LYS A 76 -28.32 -7.62 -6.93
CA LYS A 76 -29.54 -8.07 -6.26
C LYS A 76 -29.25 -9.11 -5.18
N GLU A 77 -28.38 -10.06 -5.46
CA GLU A 77 -27.96 -11.07 -4.47
C GLU A 77 -27.22 -10.44 -3.31
N GLU A 78 -26.34 -9.44 -3.57
CA GLU A 78 -25.67 -8.70 -2.51
C GLU A 78 -26.68 -7.97 -1.61
N VAL A 79 -27.69 -7.32 -2.18
CA VAL A 79 -28.75 -6.65 -1.42
C VAL A 79 -29.59 -7.65 -0.63
N ASP A 80 -29.89 -8.80 -1.17
CA ASP A 80 -30.61 -9.86 -0.44
C ASP A 80 -29.78 -10.44 0.70
N LEU A 81 -28.46 -10.52 0.55
CA LEU A 81 -27.55 -10.85 1.65
C LEU A 81 -27.55 -9.79 2.75
N LEU A 82 -27.54 -8.49 2.38
CA LEU A 82 -27.64 -7.39 3.36
C LEU A 82 -28.92 -7.48 4.16
N ARG A 83 -30.06 -7.74 3.52
CA ARG A 83 -31.36 -7.93 4.22
C ARG A 83 -31.29 -9.07 5.24
N LYS A 84 -30.69 -10.21 4.86
CA LYS A 84 -30.50 -11.35 5.78
C LYS A 84 -29.60 -11.02 6.97
N ARG A 85 -28.67 -10.07 6.81
CA ARG A 85 -27.78 -9.57 7.85
C ARG A 85 -28.41 -8.45 8.69
N GLY A 86 -29.63 -8.02 8.36
CA GLY A 86 -30.38 -6.98 9.11
C GLY A 86 -30.16 -5.55 8.61
N PHE A 87 -29.54 -5.38 7.44
CA PHE A 87 -29.37 -4.06 6.83
C PHE A 87 -30.50 -3.78 5.85
N PHE A 88 -31.37 -2.83 6.21
CA PHE A 88 -32.56 -2.52 5.42
C PHE A 88 -32.53 -1.16 4.74
N ARG A 89 -31.49 -0.36 4.97
CA ARG A 89 -31.40 0.99 4.41
C ARG A 89 -30.17 1.17 3.55
N ILE A 90 -30.39 1.70 2.39
CA ILE A 90 -29.31 2.08 1.47
C ILE A 90 -29.48 3.54 1.04
N TYR A 91 -28.37 4.17 0.70
CA TYR A 91 -28.35 5.49 0.08
C TYR A 91 -27.80 5.34 -1.33
N SER A 92 -28.57 5.80 -2.31
CA SER A 92 -28.20 5.78 -3.72
C SER A 92 -28.90 6.91 -4.47
N ASN A 93 -28.24 7.49 -5.45
CA ASN A 93 -28.77 8.60 -6.25
C ASN A 93 -29.29 9.75 -5.38
N LYS A 94 -28.59 10.09 -4.31
CA LYS A 94 -28.95 11.14 -3.33
C LYS A 94 -30.27 10.87 -2.59
N LYS A 95 -30.74 9.63 -2.54
CA LYS A 95 -31.95 9.24 -1.83
C LYS A 95 -31.67 8.11 -0.86
N LEU A 96 -32.28 8.21 0.32
CA LEU A 96 -32.34 7.12 1.27
C LEU A 96 -33.50 6.19 0.86
N ILE A 97 -33.23 4.90 0.71
CA ILE A 97 -34.17 3.89 0.23
C ILE A 97 -34.30 2.82 1.32
N ASP A 98 -35.52 2.50 1.71
CA ASP A 98 -35.80 1.36 2.57
C ASP A 98 -36.02 0.11 1.71
N LEU A 99 -35.20 -0.89 1.90
CA LEU A 99 -35.23 -2.12 1.11
C LEU A 99 -36.46 -3.00 1.37
N ASN A 100 -37.24 -2.72 2.42
CA ASN A 100 -38.49 -3.44 2.71
C ASN A 100 -39.66 -2.84 1.92
N GLU A 101 -39.64 -1.55 1.63
CA GLU A 101 -40.75 -0.82 1.06
C GLU A 101 -40.57 -0.57 -0.45
N GLU A 102 -39.34 -0.38 -0.91
CA GLU A 102 -39.05 0.01 -2.29
C GLU A 102 -38.31 -1.09 -3.07
N LYS A 103 -38.66 -1.20 -4.38
CA LYS A 103 -37.88 -2.02 -5.31
C LYS A 103 -36.52 -1.39 -5.51
N PHE A 104 -35.49 -2.22 -5.47
CA PHE A 104 -34.10 -1.82 -5.62
C PHE A 104 -33.83 -1.12 -6.98
N PRO A 105 -33.43 0.16 -6.99
CA PRO A 105 -33.37 0.95 -8.24
C PRO A 105 -31.95 1.04 -8.83
N ALA A 106 -30.90 0.57 -8.14
CA ALA A 106 -29.52 0.85 -8.54
C ALA A 106 -29.01 -0.11 -9.61
N LYS A 107 -28.37 0.46 -10.61
CA LYS A 107 -27.71 -0.27 -11.69
C LYS A 107 -26.22 -0.56 -11.43
N ASN A 108 -25.62 0.11 -10.46
CA ASN A 108 -24.19 0.03 -10.18
C ASN A 108 -23.96 -0.03 -8.66
N ALA A 109 -23.25 -1.03 -8.19
CA ALA A 109 -22.94 -1.20 -6.76
C ALA A 109 -22.09 -0.07 -6.20
N LYS A 110 -21.25 0.55 -7.04
CA LYS A 110 -20.40 1.69 -6.63
C LYS A 110 -21.21 2.92 -6.16
N ASP A 111 -22.45 3.02 -6.58
CA ASP A 111 -23.35 4.12 -6.21
C ASP A 111 -24.18 3.83 -4.96
N ILE A 112 -23.98 2.66 -4.34
CA ILE A 112 -24.75 2.22 -3.19
C ILE A 112 -23.94 2.35 -1.91
N ARG A 113 -24.55 3.00 -0.92
CA ARG A 113 -24.05 3.07 0.46
C ARG A 113 -25.04 2.37 1.36
N VAL A 114 -24.57 1.41 2.15
CA VAL A 114 -25.36 0.72 3.16
C VAL A 114 -25.40 1.59 4.41
N ILE A 115 -26.58 1.95 4.89
CA ILE A 115 -26.72 2.84 6.03
C ILE A 115 -27.00 2.03 7.30
N ILE A 116 -26.13 2.19 8.28
CA ILE A 116 -26.24 1.58 9.61
C ILE A 116 -27.08 2.48 10.52
N GLU A 117 -26.72 3.76 10.57
CA GLU A 117 -27.35 4.70 11.52
C GLU A 117 -27.64 6.06 10.90
N ARG A 118 -28.66 6.71 11.46
CA ARG A 118 -29.03 8.10 11.16
C ARG A 118 -29.02 8.89 12.45
N PHE A 119 -28.27 9.95 12.49
CA PHE A 119 -28.12 10.75 13.69
C PHE A 119 -28.04 12.24 13.40
N LYS A 120 -28.15 13.05 14.44
CA LYS A 120 -27.82 14.48 14.43
C LYS A 120 -26.51 14.69 15.19
N SER A 121 -25.65 15.51 14.67
CA SER A 121 -24.44 15.92 15.37
C SER A 121 -24.81 16.66 16.65
N GLU A 122 -24.31 16.19 17.78
CA GLU A 122 -24.44 16.81 19.09
C GLU A 122 -23.04 16.91 19.71
N LYS A 123 -22.46 18.10 19.72
CA LYS A 123 -21.11 18.31 20.25
C LYS A 123 -20.99 17.83 21.70
N GLY A 124 -19.88 17.18 21.99
CA GLY A 124 -19.59 16.60 23.30
C GLY A 124 -20.27 15.27 23.62
N LYS A 125 -21.17 14.77 22.77
CA LYS A 125 -21.87 13.49 22.97
C LYS A 125 -21.58 12.44 21.88
N ILE A 126 -20.89 12.81 20.82
CA ILE A 126 -20.65 11.97 19.64
C ILE A 126 -19.91 10.72 20.01
N ARG A 127 -18.84 10.84 20.79
CA ARG A 127 -18.02 9.68 21.21
C ARG A 127 -18.83 8.64 21.98
N GLU A 128 -19.64 9.09 22.94
CA GLU A 128 -20.45 8.18 23.76
C GLU A 128 -21.55 7.48 22.94
N LYS A 129 -22.20 8.23 22.04
CA LYS A 129 -23.34 7.72 21.27
C LYS A 129 -22.96 6.86 20.08
N LEU A 130 -21.86 7.16 19.41
CA LEU A 130 -21.56 6.62 18.09
C LEU A 130 -20.34 5.68 18.04
N SER A 131 -19.57 5.53 19.12
CA SER A 131 -18.36 4.68 19.09
C SER A 131 -18.64 3.26 18.61
N ASP A 132 -19.67 2.62 19.11
CA ASP A 132 -20.05 1.26 18.75
C ASP A 132 -20.53 1.18 17.29
N SER A 133 -21.36 2.14 16.87
CA SER A 133 -21.85 2.21 15.48
C SER A 133 -20.74 2.46 14.48
N ILE A 134 -19.74 3.29 14.82
CA ILE A 134 -18.54 3.51 14.00
C ILE A 134 -17.72 2.22 13.89
N GLU A 135 -17.53 1.48 14.99
CA GLU A 135 -16.78 0.22 14.94
C GLU A 135 -17.50 -0.84 14.10
N VAL A 136 -18.81 -1.00 14.29
CA VAL A 136 -19.65 -1.88 13.48
C VAL A 136 -19.56 -1.49 12.01
N THR A 137 -19.64 -0.19 11.70
CA THR A 137 -19.55 0.30 10.31
C THR A 137 -18.21 -0.04 9.68
N PHE A 138 -17.10 0.14 10.37
CA PHE A 138 -15.79 -0.27 9.87
C PHE A 138 -15.67 -1.78 9.67
N LYS A 139 -16.23 -2.58 10.59
CA LYS A 139 -16.21 -4.04 10.49
C LYS A 139 -17.00 -4.53 9.28
N GLU A 140 -18.20 -4.02 9.09
CA GLU A 140 -19.11 -4.40 8.01
C GLU A 140 -18.66 -3.85 6.66
N GLY A 141 -18.04 -2.67 6.65
CA GLY A 141 -17.52 -1.98 5.48
C GLY A 141 -16.08 -2.34 5.11
N GLU A 142 -15.54 -3.47 5.58
CA GLU A 142 -14.17 -3.89 5.28
C GLU A 142 -13.15 -2.76 5.51
N ASN A 143 -13.22 -2.16 6.71
CA ASN A 143 -12.42 -1.01 7.14
C ASN A 143 -12.70 0.31 6.41
N ARG A 144 -13.77 0.42 5.64
CA ARG A 144 -14.25 1.65 5.04
C ARG A 144 -15.55 2.11 5.71
N LEU A 145 -15.62 3.41 5.96
CA LEU A 145 -16.78 4.08 6.55
C LEU A 145 -17.08 5.34 5.75
N ILE A 146 -18.34 5.62 5.54
CA ILE A 146 -18.81 6.82 4.86
C ILE A 146 -19.78 7.56 5.79
N LEU A 147 -19.54 8.85 5.96
CA LEU A 147 -20.49 9.80 6.50
C LEU A 147 -21.11 10.61 5.36
N ILE A 148 -22.43 10.69 5.33
CA ILE A 148 -23.17 11.44 4.33
C ILE A 148 -23.96 12.52 5.04
N ASN A 149 -23.73 13.77 4.66
CA ASN A 149 -24.60 14.87 5.11
C ASN A 149 -25.98 14.70 4.48
N ALA A 150 -27.03 14.55 5.28
CA ALA A 150 -28.36 14.25 4.80
C ALA A 150 -29.01 15.41 4.02
N ASP A 151 -28.58 16.64 4.28
CA ASP A 151 -29.15 17.83 3.66
C ASP A 151 -28.44 18.23 2.36
N THR A 152 -27.08 18.08 2.31
CA THR A 152 -26.27 18.44 1.13
C THR A 152 -25.95 17.23 0.23
N GLY A 153 -25.95 16.02 0.78
CA GLY A 153 -25.51 14.81 0.09
C GLY A 153 -23.99 14.71 -0.04
N GLU A 154 -23.23 15.55 0.65
CA GLU A 154 -21.76 15.46 0.67
C GLU A 154 -21.32 14.21 1.42
N GLU A 155 -20.37 13.49 0.82
CA GLU A 155 -19.80 12.27 1.38
C GLU A 155 -18.40 12.52 1.92
N LYS A 156 -18.13 12.02 3.14
CA LYS A 156 -16.81 11.95 3.72
C LYS A 156 -16.46 10.50 3.98
N GLU A 157 -15.47 9.98 3.26
CA GLU A 157 -14.96 8.62 3.45
C GLU A 157 -13.83 8.58 4.46
N PHE A 158 -13.84 7.55 5.29
CA PHE A 158 -12.79 7.19 6.24
C PHE A 158 -12.34 5.76 5.99
N ASN A 159 -11.03 5.53 6.07
CA ASN A 159 -10.44 4.24 5.79
C ASN A 159 -9.43 3.87 6.89
N LYS A 160 -9.56 2.66 7.46
CA LYS A 160 -8.62 2.12 8.46
C LYS A 160 -7.31 1.64 7.84
N TYR A 161 -7.25 1.51 6.51
CA TYR A 161 -5.99 1.18 5.83
C TYR A 161 -5.14 2.43 5.63
N TYR A 162 -3.82 2.26 5.62
CA TYR A 162 -2.90 3.26 5.12
C TYR A 162 -3.02 3.32 3.59
N GLU A 163 -3.90 4.15 3.07
CA GLU A 163 -4.18 4.24 1.64
C GLU A 163 -4.29 5.70 1.20
N CYS A 164 -3.65 6.03 0.07
CA CYS A 164 -3.77 7.33 -0.56
C CYS A 164 -3.61 7.17 -2.08
N CYS A 165 -4.46 7.86 -2.87
CA CYS A 165 -4.44 7.81 -4.33
C CYS A 165 -4.56 6.36 -4.90
N GLY A 166 -5.31 5.48 -4.22
CA GLY A 166 -5.46 4.08 -4.62
C GLY A 166 -4.22 3.20 -4.34
N ILE A 167 -3.21 3.74 -3.65
CA ILE A 167 -2.01 3.02 -3.28
C ILE A 167 -2.08 2.68 -1.80
N ARG A 168 -1.95 1.39 -1.50
CA ARG A 168 -1.90 0.90 -0.13
C ARG A 168 -0.47 0.93 0.38
N TYR A 169 -0.28 1.58 1.51
CA TYR A 169 1.00 1.68 2.22
C TYR A 169 1.00 0.73 3.39
N GLU A 170 2.17 0.27 3.76
CA GLU A 170 2.35 -0.51 4.99
C GLU A 170 2.46 0.41 6.21
N GLU A 171 1.98 -0.07 7.36
CA GLU A 171 2.11 0.67 8.61
C GLU A 171 3.58 0.78 9.01
N PRO A 172 4.10 1.99 9.36
CA PRO A 172 5.49 2.16 9.70
C PRO A 172 5.90 1.31 10.91
N GLU A 173 6.84 0.40 10.69
CA GLU A 173 7.44 -0.44 11.73
C GLU A 173 8.97 -0.24 11.74
N PRO A 174 9.66 -0.46 12.89
CA PRO A 174 11.11 -0.28 12.97
C PRO A 174 11.91 -1.08 11.94
N ARG A 175 11.38 -2.24 11.48
CA ARG A 175 12.01 -3.09 10.47
C ARG A 175 12.09 -2.44 9.08
N PHE A 176 11.15 -1.55 8.73
CA PHE A 176 11.17 -0.83 7.44
C PHE A 176 12.27 0.21 7.36
N PHE A 177 12.74 0.70 8.50
CA PHE A 177 13.83 1.67 8.58
C PHE A 177 15.21 1.00 8.75
N SER A 178 15.29 -0.32 8.54
CA SER A 178 16.54 -1.07 8.68
C SER A 178 17.07 -1.52 7.32
N PHE A 179 18.21 -0.96 6.89
CA PHE A 179 18.89 -1.41 5.68
C PHE A 179 19.49 -2.83 5.82
N ASN A 180 19.54 -3.38 7.03
CA ASN A 180 19.97 -4.76 7.31
C ASN A 180 18.80 -5.76 7.32
N ASN A 181 17.57 -5.28 7.10
CA ASN A 181 16.37 -6.10 7.07
C ASN A 181 15.80 -6.12 5.64
N PRO A 182 15.36 -7.27 5.12
CA PRO A 182 14.79 -7.35 3.76
C PRO A 182 13.66 -6.35 3.48
N PHE A 183 12.89 -5.97 4.50
CA PHE A 183 11.78 -5.02 4.35
C PHE A 183 12.24 -3.56 4.17
N GLY A 184 13.38 -3.18 4.76
CA GLY A 184 13.91 -1.81 4.68
C GLY A 184 15.15 -1.69 3.80
N ALA A 185 15.70 -2.79 3.32
CA ALA A 185 16.87 -2.77 2.47
C ALA A 185 16.50 -2.35 1.03
N CYS A 186 17.41 -1.66 0.39
CA CYS A 186 17.29 -1.38 -1.03
C CYS A 186 17.19 -2.69 -1.83
N PRO A 187 16.19 -2.89 -2.69
CA PRO A 187 16.00 -4.13 -3.45
C PRO A 187 17.16 -4.42 -4.42
N VAL A 188 17.91 -3.40 -4.83
CA VAL A 188 19.02 -3.53 -5.77
C VAL A 188 20.31 -3.95 -5.05
N CYS A 189 20.71 -3.24 -4.00
CA CYS A 189 21.98 -3.50 -3.30
C CYS A 189 21.82 -4.25 -1.97
N GLN A 190 20.57 -4.52 -1.54
CA GLN A 190 20.25 -5.22 -0.28
C GLN A 190 20.98 -4.67 0.95
N GLY A 191 21.22 -3.35 0.98
CA GLY A 191 21.91 -2.65 2.07
C GLY A 191 23.44 -2.69 2.01
N PHE A 192 24.03 -3.24 0.94
CA PHE A 192 25.49 -3.30 0.78
C PHE A 192 26.10 -2.05 0.13
N SER A 193 25.30 -1.08 -0.31
CA SER A 193 25.73 0.13 -1.03
C SER A 193 26.40 -0.13 -2.37
N LYS A 194 26.62 -1.38 -2.71
CA LYS A 194 27.24 -1.84 -3.97
C LYS A 194 26.44 -3.01 -4.51
N THR A 195 26.28 -3.05 -5.81
CA THR A 195 25.69 -4.20 -6.49
C THR A 195 26.82 -5.14 -6.90
N VAL A 196 26.62 -6.44 -6.64
CA VAL A 196 27.47 -7.46 -7.20
C VAL A 196 26.90 -7.77 -8.58
N GLY A 197 27.62 -7.40 -9.61
CA GLY A 197 27.23 -7.60 -10.98
C GLY A 197 28.44 -7.88 -11.85
N ILE A 198 28.19 -8.32 -13.08
CA ILE A 198 29.25 -8.47 -14.08
C ILE A 198 29.56 -7.07 -14.63
N ASP A 199 30.78 -6.59 -14.40
CA ASP A 199 31.26 -5.37 -15.04
C ASP A 199 31.75 -5.71 -16.47
N MET A 200 30.95 -5.30 -17.44
CA MET A 200 31.23 -5.58 -18.84
C MET A 200 32.56 -4.94 -19.33
N ASN A 201 33.00 -3.83 -18.73
CA ASN A 201 34.29 -3.23 -19.06
C ASN A 201 35.49 -4.08 -18.58
N LEU A 202 35.28 -4.87 -17.51
CA LEU A 202 36.27 -5.83 -17.06
C LEU A 202 36.20 -7.14 -17.84
N VAL A 203 35.01 -7.50 -18.33
CA VAL A 203 34.82 -8.69 -19.18
C VAL A 203 35.37 -8.46 -20.58
N ILE A 204 35.07 -7.30 -21.18
CA ILE A 204 35.50 -6.90 -22.53
C ILE A 204 36.21 -5.56 -22.40
N PRO A 205 37.47 -5.53 -21.95
CA PRO A 205 38.21 -4.30 -21.74
C PRO A 205 38.57 -3.57 -23.04
N ASP A 206 38.66 -4.29 -24.16
CA ASP A 206 38.87 -3.73 -25.49
C ASP A 206 37.81 -4.30 -26.45
N PRO A 207 36.82 -3.48 -26.84
CA PRO A 207 35.73 -3.93 -27.71
C PRO A 207 36.19 -4.07 -29.20
N ASN A 208 37.40 -3.66 -29.54
CA ASN A 208 37.94 -3.79 -30.90
C ASN A 208 38.59 -5.16 -31.14
N LEU A 209 38.81 -5.94 -30.10
CA LEU A 209 39.35 -7.30 -30.25
C LEU A 209 38.25 -8.26 -30.65
N SER A 210 38.58 -9.25 -31.48
CA SER A 210 37.74 -10.39 -31.75
C SER A 210 37.69 -11.33 -30.54
N ILE A 211 36.71 -12.24 -30.50
CA ILE A 211 36.63 -13.28 -29.45
C ILE A 211 37.85 -14.17 -29.49
N MET A 212 38.35 -14.47 -30.73
CA MET A 212 39.55 -15.27 -30.93
C MET A 212 40.82 -14.55 -30.49
N ASP A 213 40.89 -13.25 -30.65
CA ASP A 213 42.01 -12.41 -30.19
C ASP A 213 41.94 -12.11 -28.68
N GLY A 214 40.95 -12.64 -28.02
CA GLY A 214 40.82 -12.59 -26.56
C GLY A 214 40.03 -11.37 -26.07
N ALA A 215 39.00 -10.92 -26.77
CA ALA A 215 38.09 -9.87 -26.28
C ALA A 215 37.60 -10.18 -24.88
N ILE A 216 37.28 -11.46 -24.58
CA ILE A 216 36.72 -11.85 -23.29
C ILE A 216 37.88 -12.12 -22.30
N ALA A 217 38.23 -11.11 -21.51
CA ALA A 217 39.37 -11.17 -20.57
C ALA A 217 39.32 -12.35 -19.59
N PRO A 218 38.19 -12.74 -18.99
CA PRO A 218 38.12 -13.91 -18.11
C PRO A 218 38.55 -15.23 -18.77
N PHE A 219 38.42 -15.37 -20.10
CA PHE A 219 38.75 -16.59 -20.84
C PHE A 219 40.20 -16.64 -21.30
N ARG A 220 40.98 -15.59 -21.09
CA ARG A 220 42.41 -15.56 -21.43
C ARG A 220 43.26 -16.49 -20.52
N GLY A 221 42.77 -16.75 -19.28
CA GLY A 221 43.48 -17.54 -18.29
C GLY A 221 43.32 -19.05 -18.52
N ALA A 222 44.36 -19.82 -18.19
CA ALA A 222 44.36 -21.28 -18.34
C ALA A 222 43.16 -21.99 -17.69
N LYS A 223 42.70 -21.48 -16.55
CA LYS A 223 41.56 -22.03 -15.80
C LYS A 223 40.23 -21.99 -16.57
N TYR A 224 40.02 -20.99 -17.42
CA TYR A 224 38.74 -20.77 -18.10
C TYR A 224 38.86 -20.88 -19.63
N SER A 225 40.00 -21.27 -20.16
CA SER A 225 40.23 -21.46 -21.61
C SER A 225 39.32 -22.50 -22.24
N SER A 226 38.83 -23.47 -21.46
CA SER A 226 37.87 -24.47 -21.94
C SER A 226 36.55 -23.82 -22.37
N PHE A 227 36.06 -22.80 -21.63
CA PHE A 227 34.84 -22.08 -21.97
C PHE A 227 34.96 -21.31 -23.29
N LEU A 228 36.14 -20.77 -23.61
CA LEU A 228 36.39 -20.17 -24.91
C LEU A 228 36.27 -21.19 -26.04
N ARG A 229 36.83 -22.37 -25.86
CA ARG A 229 36.73 -23.47 -26.86
C ARG A 229 35.27 -23.90 -27.06
N ASP A 230 34.54 -24.07 -25.98
CA ASP A 230 33.11 -24.43 -26.03
C ASP A 230 32.27 -23.32 -26.72
N LEU A 231 32.57 -22.05 -26.44
CA LEU A 231 31.93 -20.92 -27.10
C LEU A 231 32.20 -20.95 -28.62
N VAL A 232 33.44 -21.09 -29.04
CA VAL A 232 33.84 -21.12 -30.44
C VAL A 232 33.21 -22.30 -31.20
N GLN A 233 33.17 -23.48 -30.58
CA GLN A 233 32.56 -24.68 -31.17
C GLN A 233 31.05 -24.52 -31.40
N ASN A 234 30.38 -23.83 -30.48
CA ASN A 234 28.94 -23.64 -30.50
C ASN A 234 28.49 -22.26 -31.08
N ALA A 235 29.39 -21.41 -31.51
CA ALA A 235 29.08 -20.06 -31.99
C ALA A 235 28.23 -20.06 -33.29
N LYS A 236 28.52 -20.99 -34.22
CA LYS A 236 27.86 -21.03 -35.56
C LYS A 236 26.35 -21.15 -35.52
N PRO A 237 25.74 -22.08 -34.77
CA PRO A 237 24.27 -22.17 -34.68
C PRO A 237 23.61 -20.89 -34.19
N PHE A 238 24.29 -20.13 -33.32
CA PHE A 238 23.77 -18.88 -32.73
C PHE A 238 24.18 -17.63 -33.50
N LYS A 239 24.87 -17.79 -34.65
CA LYS A 239 25.34 -16.67 -35.49
C LYS A 239 26.21 -15.65 -34.72
N ILE A 240 27.01 -16.14 -33.77
CA ILE A 240 27.92 -15.31 -32.98
C ILE A 240 29.20 -15.08 -33.83
N PRO A 241 29.57 -13.82 -34.10
CA PRO A 241 30.82 -13.51 -34.78
C PRO A 241 31.99 -13.77 -33.83
N ILE A 242 32.92 -14.59 -34.24
CA ILE A 242 34.08 -14.96 -33.42
C ILE A 242 35.40 -14.32 -33.90
N ASN A 243 35.43 -13.82 -35.15
CA ASN A 243 36.53 -13.06 -35.77
C ASN A 243 36.18 -11.60 -35.92
#